data_62fb8249f38824455e316e216b8d2c16
#
_entry.id   62fb8249f38824455e316e216b8d2c16
#
_cell.length_a   1.000
_cell.length_b   1.000
_cell.length_c   1.000
_cell.angle_alpha   90.00
_cell.angle_beta   90.00
_cell.angle_gamma   90.00
#
_symmetry.space_group_name_H-M   'P 1'
#
loop_
_entity.id
_entity.type
_entity.pdbx_description
1 polymer ?
#
loop_
_entity_poly.entity_id
_entity_poly.type
_entity_poly.pdbx_seq_one_letter_code
_entity_poly.pdbx_strand_id
1 'polypeptide(L)'
;MKKLSVFFYRFSTLWVALLGLAVFVVFSVLVLPVESARADAFSQGMGGPDTSFFYSGDTLLQMADAYGEEGRAAFLKARWGFDLAFPLIFTFFFITSISYLFKKGLTGSQPLPLVNLIPLLGFVFDLAENTATSVVMAAYPLRDTWGQFLAPVFTPVKWIFVSISMVLLVIGLLLWLKNGIMRSKLNTK
;
A
#
# COMPACT_ATOMS: atom_id res chain seq x y z
N MET A 1 -6.25 -15.51 -11.31
CA MET A 1 -4.95 -14.97 -10.87
C MET A 1 -3.86 -15.05 -11.96
N LYS A 2 -3.49 -16.22 -12.53
CA LYS A 2 -2.44 -16.31 -13.58
C LYS A 2 -2.72 -15.43 -14.80
N LYS A 3 -3.96 -15.40 -15.32
CA LYS A 3 -4.34 -14.53 -16.45
C LYS A 3 -4.14 -13.05 -16.13
N LEU A 4 -4.48 -12.61 -14.91
CA LEU A 4 -4.30 -11.24 -14.45
C LEU A 4 -2.81 -10.87 -14.35
N SER A 5 -1.97 -11.75 -13.80
CA SER A 5 -0.52 -11.55 -13.75
C SER A 5 0.07 -11.36 -15.15
N VAL A 6 -0.30 -12.25 -16.10
CA VAL A 6 0.15 -12.15 -17.50
C VAL A 6 -0.34 -10.86 -18.15
N PHE A 7 -1.57 -10.44 -17.88
CA PHE A 7 -2.10 -9.17 -18.36
C PHE A 7 -1.22 -8.00 -17.91
N PHE A 8 -0.90 -7.90 -16.62
CA PHE A 8 -0.05 -6.83 -16.12
C PHE A 8 1.38 -6.89 -16.65
N TYR A 9 1.96 -8.09 -16.85
CA TYR A 9 3.26 -8.20 -17.51
C TYR A 9 3.24 -7.66 -18.95
N ARG A 10 2.14 -7.83 -19.68
CA ARG A 10 1.98 -7.29 -21.04
C ARG A 10 1.69 -5.79 -21.03
N PHE A 11 0.78 -5.36 -20.18
CA PHE A 11 0.33 -3.97 -20.04
C PHE A 11 1.45 -3.03 -19.58
N SER A 12 2.33 -3.48 -18.67
CA SER A 12 3.37 -2.66 -18.07
C SER A 12 4.50 -2.40 -19.06
N THR A 13 4.44 -1.22 -19.68
CA THR A 13 5.54 -0.62 -20.46
C THR A 13 6.35 0.32 -19.58
N LEU A 14 7.49 0.83 -20.08
CA LEU A 14 8.27 1.84 -19.37
C LEU A 14 7.42 3.07 -19.04
N TRP A 15 6.64 3.55 -19.99
CA TRP A 15 5.81 4.74 -19.80
C TRP A 15 4.71 4.54 -18.78
N VAL A 16 4.09 3.36 -18.73
CA VAL A 16 3.08 3.02 -17.71
C VAL A 16 3.70 2.95 -16.32
N ALA A 17 4.89 2.36 -16.19
CA ALA A 17 5.61 2.32 -14.90
C ALA A 17 6.05 3.72 -14.45
N LEU A 18 6.55 4.56 -15.37
CA LEU A 18 6.92 5.95 -15.08
C LEU A 18 5.70 6.81 -14.71
N LEU A 19 4.57 6.62 -15.40
CA LEU A 19 3.32 7.29 -15.03
C LEU A 19 2.87 6.89 -13.62
N GLY A 20 2.89 5.58 -13.31
CA GLY A 20 2.57 5.09 -11.96
C GLY A 20 3.49 5.70 -10.90
N LEU A 21 4.80 5.76 -11.17
CA LEU A 21 5.77 6.40 -10.29
C LEU A 21 5.47 7.89 -10.10
N ALA A 22 5.23 8.62 -11.20
CA ALA A 22 4.96 10.06 -11.15
C ALA A 22 3.70 10.36 -10.32
N VAL A 23 2.61 9.64 -10.55
CA VAL A 23 1.36 9.79 -9.78
C VAL A 23 1.60 9.46 -8.31
N PHE A 24 2.31 8.36 -8.01
CA PHE A 24 2.64 7.98 -6.64
C PHE A 24 3.48 9.05 -5.93
N VAL A 25 4.52 9.58 -6.57
CA VAL A 25 5.38 10.64 -5.99
C VAL A 25 4.59 11.93 -5.76
N VAL A 26 3.82 12.38 -6.75
CA VAL A 26 2.99 13.60 -6.63
C VAL A 26 2.03 13.46 -5.45
N PHE A 27 1.34 12.33 -5.35
CA PHE A 27 0.37 12.09 -4.28
C PHE A 27 1.06 12.00 -2.90
N SER A 28 2.20 11.31 -2.81
CA SER A 28 2.97 11.18 -1.57
C SER A 28 3.56 12.51 -1.08
N VAL A 29 3.93 13.41 -1.99
CA VAL A 29 4.58 14.67 -1.62
C VAL A 29 3.56 15.78 -1.37
N LEU A 30 2.46 15.83 -2.14
CA LEU A 30 1.50 16.94 -2.07
C LEU A 30 0.26 16.64 -1.24
N VAL A 31 -0.21 15.39 -1.25
CA VAL A 31 -1.49 15.03 -0.63
C VAL A 31 -1.31 14.36 0.72
N LEU A 32 -0.41 13.38 0.80
CA LEU A 32 -0.19 12.62 2.04
C LEU A 32 0.16 13.49 3.26
N PRO A 33 1.06 14.51 3.18
CA PRO A 33 1.38 15.35 4.33
C PRO A 33 0.20 16.18 4.82
N VAL A 34 -0.68 16.63 3.91
CA VAL A 34 -1.87 17.41 4.26
C VAL A 34 -2.89 16.55 5.02
N GLU A 35 -3.13 15.32 4.55
CA GLU A 35 -4.07 14.41 5.20
C GLU A 35 -3.51 13.89 6.54
N SER A 36 -2.20 13.62 6.62
CA SER A 36 -1.53 13.27 7.87
C SER A 36 -1.68 14.40 8.92
N ALA A 37 -1.41 15.64 8.53
CA ALA A 37 -1.57 16.79 9.44
C ALA A 37 -3.03 16.97 9.92
N ARG A 38 -4.02 16.68 9.05
CA ARG A 38 -5.44 16.69 9.45
C ARG A 38 -5.77 15.60 10.47
N ALA A 39 -5.26 14.40 10.27
CA ALA A 39 -5.45 13.29 11.20
C ALA A 39 -4.79 13.59 12.56
N ASP A 40 -3.58 14.14 12.55
CA ASP A 40 -2.83 14.51 13.75
C ASP A 40 -3.53 15.57 14.57
N ALA A 41 -4.24 16.51 13.95
CA ALA A 41 -5.00 17.55 14.64
C ALA A 41 -6.10 16.99 15.57
N PHE A 42 -6.64 15.81 15.29
CA PHE A 42 -7.64 15.14 16.11
C PHE A 42 -7.06 14.08 17.05
N SER A 43 -5.85 13.59 16.79
CA SER A 43 -5.28 12.44 17.50
C SER A 43 -4.84 12.73 18.94
N GLN A 44 -4.74 13.98 19.34
CA GLN A 44 -4.18 14.41 20.63
C GLN A 44 -2.80 13.80 20.94
N GLY A 45 -2.01 13.55 19.89
CA GLY A 45 -0.68 12.95 20.00
C GLY A 45 -0.66 11.40 20.07
N MET A 46 -1.81 10.74 20.07
CA MET A 46 -1.87 9.27 20.04
C MET A 46 -1.60 8.66 18.66
N GLY A 47 -1.56 9.49 17.61
CA GLY A 47 -1.46 9.02 16.24
C GLY A 47 -2.74 8.32 15.77
N GLY A 48 -2.60 7.50 14.75
CA GLY A 48 -3.71 6.75 14.19
C GLY A 48 -3.32 5.31 13.82
N PRO A 49 -4.29 4.45 13.50
CA PRO A 49 -4.03 3.07 13.08
C PRO A 49 -3.04 2.97 11.92
N ASP A 50 -3.10 3.89 10.95
CA ASP A 50 -2.23 3.86 9.76
C ASP A 50 -0.77 4.17 10.03
N THR A 51 -0.49 4.92 11.08
CA THR A 51 0.87 5.29 11.48
C THR A 51 1.50 4.29 12.44
N SER A 52 0.72 3.30 12.88
CA SER A 52 1.14 2.28 13.81
C SER A 52 1.31 0.93 13.10
N PHE A 53 2.44 0.25 13.32
CA PHE A 53 2.65 -1.12 12.83
C PHE A 53 1.89 -2.15 13.68
N PHE A 54 1.79 -1.87 14.96
CA PHE A 54 1.16 -2.75 15.94
C PHE A 54 0.39 -1.91 16.97
N TYR A 55 -0.82 -2.31 17.26
CA TYR A 55 -1.64 -1.77 18.35
C TYR A 55 -2.60 -2.87 18.82
N SER A 56 -3.14 -2.72 20.01
CA SER A 56 -4.19 -3.59 20.55
C SER A 56 -5.58 -3.05 20.24
N GLY A 57 -6.61 -3.88 20.39
CA GLY A 57 -7.99 -3.42 20.32
C GLY A 57 -8.32 -2.34 21.35
N ASP A 58 -7.71 -2.42 22.55
CA ASP A 58 -7.88 -1.39 23.58
C ASP A 58 -7.17 -0.08 23.21
N THR A 59 -5.99 -0.16 22.59
CA THR A 59 -5.32 1.02 22.03
C THR A 59 -6.17 1.70 20.96
N LEU A 60 -6.83 0.92 20.11
CA LEU A 60 -7.73 1.47 19.08
C LEU A 60 -8.95 2.17 19.70
N LEU A 61 -9.50 1.66 20.81
CA LEU A 61 -10.55 2.35 21.58
C LEU A 61 -10.05 3.65 22.22
N GLN A 62 -8.82 3.66 22.75
CA GLN A 62 -8.20 4.89 23.27
C GLN A 62 -8.01 5.94 22.17
N MET A 63 -7.58 5.51 20.98
CA MET A 63 -7.52 6.40 19.80
C MET A 63 -8.92 6.96 19.48
N ALA A 64 -9.96 6.12 19.47
CA ALA A 64 -11.32 6.56 19.21
C ALA A 64 -11.84 7.57 20.25
N ASP A 65 -11.43 7.41 21.52
CA ASP A 65 -11.73 8.39 22.58
C ASP A 65 -11.01 9.72 22.34
N ALA A 66 -9.71 9.67 22.09
CA ALA A 66 -8.87 10.85 21.85
C ALA A 66 -9.35 11.69 20.65
N TYR A 67 -9.83 11.04 19.60
CA TYR A 67 -10.37 11.72 18.40
C TYR A 67 -11.65 12.52 18.72
N GLY A 68 -12.40 12.18 19.76
CA GLY A 68 -13.70 12.80 20.04
C GLY A 68 -14.72 12.54 18.92
N GLU A 69 -15.90 13.07 19.04
CA GLU A 69 -16.99 12.85 18.06
C GLU A 69 -16.64 13.44 16.68
N GLU A 70 -16.17 14.65 16.64
CA GLU A 70 -15.82 15.37 15.41
C GLU A 70 -14.63 14.69 14.70
N GLY A 71 -13.59 14.31 15.46
CA GLY A 71 -12.43 13.60 14.91
C GLY A 71 -12.79 12.22 14.36
N ARG A 72 -13.66 11.46 15.04
CA ARG A 72 -14.16 10.18 14.51
C ARG A 72 -14.95 10.36 13.21
N ALA A 73 -15.78 11.40 13.11
CA ALA A 73 -16.49 11.71 11.87
C ALA A 73 -15.51 12.08 10.73
N ALA A 74 -14.49 12.88 11.02
CA ALA A 74 -13.42 13.22 10.07
C ALA A 74 -12.63 11.98 9.64
N PHE A 75 -12.30 11.09 10.59
CA PHE A 75 -11.63 9.82 10.32
C PHE A 75 -12.44 8.95 9.34
N LEU A 76 -13.73 8.74 9.59
CA LEU A 76 -14.60 7.96 8.72
C LEU A 76 -14.65 8.54 7.30
N LYS A 77 -14.72 9.87 7.18
CA LYS A 77 -14.70 10.54 5.88
C LYS A 77 -13.38 10.33 5.14
N ALA A 78 -12.25 10.43 5.84
CA ALA A 78 -10.93 10.19 5.26
C ALA A 78 -10.76 8.76 4.77
N ARG A 79 -11.20 7.75 5.54
CA ARG A 79 -11.12 6.32 5.21
C ARG A 79 -11.77 5.96 3.89
N TRP A 80 -12.94 6.54 3.60
CA TRP A 80 -13.69 6.24 2.38
C TRP A 80 -13.45 7.27 1.27
N GLY A 81 -12.51 8.18 1.46
CA GLY A 81 -12.06 9.14 0.48
C GLY A 81 -10.59 8.96 0.13
N PHE A 82 -9.73 9.65 0.87
CA PHE A 82 -8.28 9.66 0.67
C PHE A 82 -7.66 8.27 0.83
N ASP A 83 -8.01 7.56 1.92
CA ASP A 83 -7.44 6.25 2.24
C ASP A 83 -7.93 5.12 1.32
N LEU A 84 -8.85 5.39 0.42
CA LEU A 84 -9.16 4.51 -0.70
C LEU A 84 -8.30 4.83 -1.93
N ALA A 85 -8.05 6.11 -2.18
CA ALA A 85 -7.32 6.56 -3.36
C ALA A 85 -5.81 6.21 -3.26
N PHE A 86 -5.19 6.44 -2.10
CA PHE A 86 -3.76 6.23 -1.92
C PHE A 86 -3.33 4.77 -2.12
N PRO A 87 -3.98 3.76 -1.50
CA PRO A 87 -3.66 2.35 -1.74
C PRO A 87 -3.87 1.90 -3.18
N LEU A 88 -4.84 2.46 -3.91
CA LEU A 88 -5.02 2.20 -5.34
C LEU A 88 -3.83 2.71 -6.15
N ILE A 89 -3.38 3.95 -5.90
CA ILE A 89 -2.22 4.57 -6.55
C ILE A 89 -0.95 3.78 -6.26
N PHE A 90 -0.72 3.45 -5.00
CA PHE A 90 0.38 2.62 -4.54
C PHE A 90 0.39 1.26 -5.24
N THR A 91 -0.75 0.57 -5.24
CA THR A 91 -0.89 -0.75 -5.85
C THR A 91 -0.63 -0.70 -7.35
N PHE A 92 -1.18 0.29 -8.05
CA PHE A 92 -0.92 0.49 -9.47
C PHE A 92 0.56 0.72 -9.77
N PHE A 93 1.22 1.60 -9.01
CA PHE A 93 2.66 1.86 -9.14
C PHE A 93 3.47 0.58 -8.94
N PHE A 94 3.24 -0.16 -7.85
CA PHE A 94 4.02 -1.37 -7.56
C PHE A 94 3.77 -2.49 -8.57
N ILE A 95 2.52 -2.76 -8.95
CA ILE A 95 2.20 -3.80 -9.95
C ILE A 95 2.88 -3.48 -11.28
N THR A 96 2.76 -2.25 -11.76
CA THR A 96 3.29 -1.88 -13.08
C THR A 96 4.81 -1.84 -13.09
N SER A 97 5.43 -1.32 -12.03
CA SER A 97 6.88 -1.25 -11.91
C SER A 97 7.51 -2.64 -11.74
N ILE A 98 6.99 -3.48 -10.84
CA ILE A 98 7.46 -4.86 -10.65
C ILE A 98 7.29 -5.65 -11.95
N SER A 99 6.13 -5.54 -12.61
CA SER A 99 5.89 -6.24 -13.89
C SER A 99 6.89 -5.81 -14.96
N TYR A 100 7.14 -4.52 -15.10
CA TYR A 100 8.09 -4.01 -16.09
C TYR A 100 9.52 -4.48 -15.79
N LEU A 101 9.98 -4.30 -14.57
CA LEU A 101 11.35 -4.59 -14.14
C LEU A 101 11.65 -6.10 -14.23
N PHE A 102 10.76 -6.95 -13.77
CA PHE A 102 10.95 -8.41 -13.87
C PHE A 102 10.91 -8.89 -15.33
N LYS A 103 10.00 -8.36 -16.15
CA LYS A 103 9.97 -8.66 -17.58
C LYS A 103 11.28 -8.32 -18.29
N LYS A 104 11.93 -7.21 -17.92
CA LYS A 104 13.17 -6.75 -18.53
C LYS A 104 14.42 -7.31 -17.88
N GLY A 105 14.36 -7.64 -16.60
CA GLY A 105 15.47 -8.17 -15.81
C GLY A 105 15.68 -9.69 -16.00
N LEU A 106 14.63 -10.46 -16.21
CA LEU A 106 14.67 -11.92 -16.40
C LEU A 106 14.71 -12.26 -17.90
N THR A 107 15.86 -12.09 -18.52
CA THR A 107 16.07 -12.45 -19.93
C THR A 107 16.20 -13.96 -20.13
N GLY A 108 15.45 -14.50 -21.10
CA GLY A 108 15.46 -15.94 -21.42
C GLY A 108 14.57 -16.80 -20.50
N SER A 109 14.01 -16.24 -19.44
CA SER A 109 13.08 -16.91 -18.55
C SER A 109 11.69 -16.28 -18.62
N GLN A 110 10.65 -17.08 -18.39
CA GLN A 110 9.30 -16.53 -18.19
C GLN A 110 9.28 -15.70 -16.89
N PRO A 111 8.62 -14.52 -16.86
CA PRO A 111 8.44 -13.77 -15.62
C PRO A 111 7.76 -14.66 -14.58
N LEU A 112 8.21 -14.57 -13.33
CA LEU A 112 7.67 -15.35 -12.21
C LEU A 112 6.15 -15.10 -12.08
N PRO A 113 5.31 -16.13 -12.22
CA PRO A 113 3.87 -15.94 -12.15
C PRO A 113 3.45 -15.46 -10.77
N LEU A 114 2.48 -14.55 -10.72
CA LEU A 114 1.84 -14.00 -9.52
C LEU A 114 2.69 -13.05 -8.67
N VAL A 115 4.01 -13.00 -8.81
CA VAL A 115 4.88 -12.12 -8.01
C VAL A 115 4.50 -10.64 -8.17
N ASN A 116 4.13 -10.24 -9.38
CA ASN A 116 3.67 -8.89 -9.67
C ASN A 116 2.30 -8.55 -9.07
N LEU A 117 1.56 -9.51 -8.55
CA LEU A 117 0.24 -9.30 -7.93
C LEU A 117 0.30 -9.23 -6.39
N ILE A 118 1.46 -9.40 -5.79
CA ILE A 118 1.62 -9.29 -4.34
C ILE A 118 1.10 -7.94 -3.79
N PRO A 119 1.31 -6.79 -4.47
CA PRO A 119 0.75 -5.52 -4.01
C PRO A 119 -0.78 -5.51 -3.86
N LEU A 120 -1.52 -6.35 -4.61
CA LEU A 120 -2.97 -6.49 -4.44
C LEU A 120 -3.35 -7.03 -3.07
N LEU A 121 -2.52 -7.89 -2.47
CA LEU A 121 -2.78 -8.39 -1.11
C LEU A 121 -2.62 -7.27 -0.09
N GLY A 122 -1.62 -6.39 -0.27
CA GLY A 122 -1.48 -5.17 0.54
C GLY A 122 -2.74 -4.31 0.46
N PHE A 123 -3.27 -4.07 -0.74
CA PHE A 123 -4.51 -3.33 -0.94
C PHE A 123 -5.74 -3.99 -0.29
N VAL A 124 -5.89 -5.31 -0.42
CA VAL A 124 -7.02 -6.03 0.18
C VAL A 124 -6.99 -5.93 1.71
N PHE A 125 -5.81 -6.08 2.33
CA PHE A 125 -5.67 -5.95 3.77
C PHE A 125 -5.78 -4.51 4.26
N ASP A 126 -5.42 -3.53 3.46
CA ASP A 126 -5.68 -2.12 3.73
C ASP A 126 -7.19 -1.81 3.76
N LEU A 127 -7.95 -2.31 2.79
CA LEU A 127 -9.42 -2.19 2.80
C LEU A 127 -10.05 -2.91 4.00
N ALA A 128 -9.52 -4.06 4.37
CA ALA A 128 -9.99 -4.81 5.54
C ALA A 128 -9.72 -4.03 6.84
N GLU A 129 -8.52 -3.43 6.97
CA GLU A 129 -8.18 -2.56 8.10
C GLU A 129 -9.07 -1.32 8.13
N ASN A 130 -9.25 -0.62 7.00
CA ASN A 130 -10.11 0.56 6.89
C ASN A 130 -11.55 0.23 7.32
N THR A 131 -12.05 -0.94 6.94
CA THR A 131 -13.38 -1.40 7.35
C THR A 131 -13.44 -1.67 8.85
N ALA A 132 -12.46 -2.41 9.38
CA ALA A 132 -12.44 -2.79 10.80
C ALA A 132 -12.26 -1.57 11.72
N THR A 133 -11.37 -0.65 11.39
CA THR A 133 -11.17 0.59 12.14
C THR A 133 -12.38 1.51 12.05
N SER A 134 -13.06 1.57 10.89
CA SER A 134 -14.30 2.33 10.73
C SER A 134 -15.42 1.81 11.64
N VAL A 135 -15.51 0.49 11.82
CA VAL A 135 -16.52 -0.09 12.75
C VAL A 135 -16.27 0.38 14.18
N VAL A 136 -15.01 0.40 14.64
CA VAL A 136 -14.69 0.86 15.99
C VAL A 136 -14.97 2.35 16.15
N MET A 137 -14.53 3.17 15.20
CA MET A 137 -14.76 4.63 15.26
C MET A 137 -16.23 5.02 15.20
N ALA A 138 -17.03 4.30 14.40
CA ALA A 138 -18.47 4.55 14.27
C ALA A 138 -19.27 4.05 15.47
N ALA A 139 -18.85 2.92 16.07
CA ALA A 139 -19.58 2.29 17.18
C ALA A 139 -19.18 2.82 18.56
N TYR A 140 -18.09 3.62 18.67
CA TYR A 140 -17.63 4.14 19.95
C TYR A 140 -18.76 4.85 20.71
N PRO A 141 -18.98 4.62 22.04
CA PRO A 141 -18.09 3.93 22.98
C PRO A 141 -18.33 2.41 23.12
N LEU A 142 -19.06 1.78 22.19
CA LEU A 142 -19.33 0.34 22.22
C LEU A 142 -18.00 -0.44 22.14
N ARG A 143 -17.85 -1.42 23.04
CA ARG A 143 -16.71 -2.34 23.09
C ARG A 143 -17.06 -3.67 22.44
N ASP A 144 -16.03 -4.51 22.28
CA ASP A 144 -16.16 -5.89 21.77
C ASP A 144 -16.75 -5.98 20.36
N THR A 145 -16.53 -4.95 19.53
CA THR A 145 -16.86 -5.01 18.12
C THR A 145 -15.87 -5.93 17.39
N TRP A 146 -16.32 -6.58 16.33
CA TRP A 146 -15.41 -7.40 15.50
C TRP A 146 -14.23 -6.58 14.95
N GLY A 147 -14.43 -5.29 14.69
CA GLY A 147 -13.39 -4.37 14.24
C GLY A 147 -12.27 -4.22 15.26
N GLN A 148 -12.59 -4.19 16.56
CA GLN A 148 -11.61 -4.11 17.65
C GLN A 148 -10.66 -5.32 17.67
N PHE A 149 -11.15 -6.52 17.30
CA PHE A 149 -10.33 -7.73 17.28
C PHE A 149 -9.56 -7.89 15.96
N LEU A 150 -10.11 -7.50 14.84
CA LEU A 150 -9.55 -7.77 13.53
C LEU A 150 -8.63 -6.65 13.00
N ALA A 151 -8.86 -5.38 13.35
CA ALA A 151 -7.99 -4.29 12.92
C ALA A 151 -6.53 -4.51 13.34
N PRO A 152 -6.22 -4.90 14.60
CA PRO A 152 -4.85 -5.20 15.03
C PRO A 152 -4.17 -6.36 14.27
N VAL A 153 -4.95 -7.20 13.59
CA VAL A 153 -4.44 -8.29 12.74
C VAL A 153 -4.23 -7.80 11.31
N PHE A 154 -5.17 -7.03 10.76
CA PHE A 154 -5.08 -6.59 9.37
C PHE A 154 -3.94 -5.60 9.14
N THR A 155 -3.69 -4.70 10.09
CA THR A 155 -2.61 -3.70 10.01
C THR A 155 -1.23 -4.32 9.79
N PRO A 156 -0.71 -5.23 10.63
CA PRO A 156 0.59 -5.84 10.39
C PRO A 156 0.62 -6.69 9.12
N VAL A 157 -0.46 -7.38 8.79
CA VAL A 157 -0.54 -8.18 7.55
C VAL A 157 -0.46 -7.28 6.31
N LYS A 158 -1.15 -6.14 6.30
CA LYS A 158 -1.01 -5.11 5.28
C LYS A 158 0.46 -4.70 5.11
N TRP A 159 1.12 -4.33 6.20
CA TRP A 159 2.50 -3.86 6.17
C TRP A 159 3.50 -4.94 5.72
N ILE A 160 3.25 -6.22 6.00
CA ILE A 160 4.03 -7.33 5.46
C ILE A 160 3.97 -7.34 3.94
N PHE A 161 2.78 -7.26 3.32
CA PHE A 161 2.64 -7.28 1.87
C PHE A 161 3.18 -6.01 1.21
N VAL A 162 3.04 -4.85 1.85
CA VAL A 162 3.66 -3.60 1.42
C VAL A 162 5.19 -3.74 1.41
N SER A 163 5.78 -4.25 2.49
CA SER A 163 7.22 -4.48 2.61
C SER A 163 7.74 -5.47 1.57
N ILE A 164 7.04 -6.59 1.36
CA ILE A 164 7.38 -7.55 0.30
C ILE A 164 7.35 -6.87 -1.07
N SER A 165 6.37 -6.02 -1.34
CA SER A 165 6.28 -5.28 -2.60
C SER A 165 7.46 -4.34 -2.81
N MET A 166 7.91 -3.65 -1.76
CA MET A 166 9.13 -2.82 -1.80
C MET A 166 10.38 -3.65 -2.10
N VAL A 167 10.55 -4.78 -1.42
CA VAL A 167 11.68 -5.69 -1.66
C VAL A 167 11.67 -6.21 -3.10
N LEU A 168 10.51 -6.61 -3.61
CA LEU A 168 10.36 -7.06 -5.00
C LEU A 168 10.70 -5.95 -6.01
N LEU A 169 10.32 -4.72 -5.74
CA LEU A 169 10.69 -3.57 -6.57
C LEU A 169 12.21 -3.41 -6.65
N VAL A 170 12.89 -3.48 -5.49
CA VAL A 170 14.37 -3.39 -5.41
C VAL A 170 15.02 -4.56 -6.15
N ILE A 171 14.56 -5.79 -5.93
CA ILE A 171 15.06 -6.98 -6.66
C ILE A 171 14.88 -6.80 -8.16
N GLY A 172 13.71 -6.37 -8.60
CA GLY A 172 13.42 -6.11 -10.01
C GLY A 172 14.34 -5.07 -10.62
N LEU A 173 14.63 -3.98 -9.89
CA LEU A 173 15.55 -2.94 -10.31
C LEU A 173 16.97 -3.47 -10.47
N LEU A 174 17.47 -4.25 -9.50
CA LEU A 174 18.80 -4.86 -9.55
C LEU A 174 18.94 -5.83 -10.74
N LEU A 175 17.93 -6.65 -10.99
CA LEU A 175 17.90 -7.56 -12.14
C LEU A 175 17.93 -6.80 -13.47
N TRP A 176 17.16 -5.73 -13.58
CA TRP A 176 17.12 -4.88 -14.78
C TRP A 176 18.47 -4.20 -15.04
N LEU A 177 19.09 -3.61 -14.01
CA LEU A 177 20.41 -2.97 -14.10
C LEU A 177 21.49 -3.98 -14.50
N LYS A 178 21.56 -5.14 -13.83
CA LYS A 178 22.49 -6.22 -14.18
C LYS A 178 22.37 -6.63 -15.64
N ASN A 179 21.16 -6.80 -16.12
CA ASN A 179 20.91 -7.20 -17.50
C ASN A 179 21.30 -6.11 -18.50
N GLY A 180 21.07 -4.83 -18.19
CA GLY A 180 21.52 -3.68 -19.00
C GLY A 180 23.04 -3.65 -19.15
N ILE A 181 23.78 -3.83 -18.05
CA ILE A 181 25.25 -3.86 -18.07
C ILE A 181 25.78 -5.04 -18.90
N MET A 182 25.19 -6.23 -18.76
CA MET A 182 25.61 -7.40 -19.54
C MET A 182 25.42 -7.20 -21.04
N ARG A 183 24.29 -6.62 -21.46
CA ARG A 183 24.02 -6.32 -22.87
C ARG A 183 24.97 -5.28 -23.45
N SER A 184 25.30 -4.23 -22.69
CA SER A 184 26.27 -3.22 -23.12
C SER A 184 27.66 -3.84 -23.42
N LYS A 185 28.11 -4.73 -22.52
CA LYS A 185 29.42 -5.43 -22.69
C LYS A 185 29.48 -6.39 -23.90
N LEU A 186 28.34 -6.94 -24.30
CA LEU A 186 28.24 -7.83 -25.47
C LEU A 186 28.26 -7.05 -26.78
N ASN A 187 27.73 -5.83 -26.80
CA ASN A 187 27.67 -4.98 -28.00
C ASN A 187 28.99 -4.21 -28.26
N THR A 188 29.91 -4.21 -27.29
CA THR A 188 31.24 -3.57 -27.42
C THR A 188 32.37 -4.52 -27.81
N LYS A 189 32.06 -5.80 -28.03
CA LYS A 189 32.96 -6.82 -28.60
C LYS A 189 32.55 -7.15 -30.01
#